data_7d8fd0e03c6a857f480f4c95bb29e69a
#
_entry.id   7d8fd0e03c6a857f480f4c95bb29e69a
#
_cell.length_a   1.000
_cell.length_b   1.000
_cell.length_c   1.000
_cell.angle_alpha   90.00
_cell.angle_beta   90.00
_cell.angle_gamma   90.00
#
_symmetry.space_group_name_H-M   'P 1'
#
loop_
_entity.id
_entity.type
_entity.pdbx_description
1 polymer ?
#
loop_
_entity_poly.entity_id
_entity_poly.type
_entity_poly.pdbx_seq_one_letter_code
_entity_poly.pdbx_strand_id
1 'polypeptide(L)'
;TGGIGANGKIEKVHVETGEKVVLYELEQNRAYGPGVGAVSYSHTNNEVVFIHGLLNCTQDNPYEQWRRTGVIIKDDQPGQPIFMDARDISFPFTVGALRGGTHRHEFSGDGKWIGYTYNDAIMKKLEDSTGLTHNLRTIGVSKKDNPVSVAESQNGENFSGEWFSSLVVKVVPNPVPGSDEISRAAGDSWVGHSGYLKSDGATQRARAFIGSTIGENGEQVDEVYIVDIPEDITIPGEAALEGTETNLPAPPKGTRQRRLTYTANNKYPGCEGIVRSSFGGSMLAYIAKDDHNIKQIFSISPW
;
A
#
# COMPACT_ATOMS: atom_id res chain seq x y z
N THR A 1 0.82 -5.18 24.63
CA THR A 1 0.11 -5.16 23.35
C THR A 1 1.10 -5.00 22.21
N GLY A 2 1.60 -6.13 21.66
CA GLY A 2 2.68 -6.15 20.69
C GLY A 2 2.26 -5.79 19.26
N GLY A 3 2.01 -4.52 18.99
CA GLY A 3 1.89 -4.01 17.63
C GLY A 3 3.24 -3.54 17.07
N ILE A 4 3.29 -3.20 15.77
CA ILE A 4 4.49 -2.68 15.09
C ILE A 4 5.12 -1.51 15.88
N GLY A 5 4.29 -0.62 16.45
CA GLY A 5 4.77 0.50 17.26
C GLY A 5 5.61 0.13 18.50
N ALA A 6 5.51 -1.10 18.97
CA ALA A 6 6.30 -1.58 20.12
C ALA A 6 7.57 -2.35 19.71
N ASN A 7 7.71 -2.73 18.43
CA ASN A 7 8.87 -3.48 17.95
C ASN A 7 10.00 -2.51 17.55
N GLY A 8 11.23 -2.77 18.02
CA GLY A 8 12.38 -1.90 17.80
C GLY A 8 13.44 -2.43 16.83
N LYS A 9 13.27 -3.66 16.30
CA LYS A 9 14.32 -4.32 15.51
C LYS A 9 13.79 -5.00 14.26
N ILE A 10 14.62 -5.02 13.22
CA ILE A 10 14.51 -5.89 12.05
C ILE A 10 15.72 -6.83 12.04
N GLU A 11 15.45 -8.11 11.99
CA GLU A 11 16.50 -9.16 12.01
C GLU A 11 16.31 -10.08 10.81
N LYS A 12 17.41 -10.61 10.30
CA LYS A 12 17.42 -11.75 9.37
C LYS A 12 17.97 -12.99 10.07
N VAL A 13 17.52 -14.15 9.63
CA VAL A 13 17.96 -15.46 10.15
C VAL A 13 18.42 -16.32 8.99
N HIS A 14 19.60 -16.89 9.11
CA HIS A 14 20.06 -17.89 8.14
C HIS A 14 19.29 -19.20 8.34
N VAL A 15 18.65 -19.69 7.27
CA VAL A 15 17.68 -20.80 7.35
C VAL A 15 18.32 -22.11 7.85
N GLU A 16 19.56 -22.40 7.45
CA GLU A 16 20.22 -23.66 7.81
C GLU A 16 20.93 -23.58 9.17
N THR A 17 21.59 -22.46 9.48
CA THR A 17 22.41 -22.34 10.69
C THR A 17 21.66 -21.75 11.89
N GLY A 18 20.55 -21.05 11.63
CA GLY A 18 19.81 -20.30 12.66
C GLY A 18 20.55 -19.03 13.13
N GLU A 19 21.66 -18.67 12.49
CA GLU A 19 22.40 -17.44 12.80
C GLU A 19 21.54 -16.22 12.54
N LYS A 20 21.53 -15.29 13.52
CA LYS A 20 20.75 -14.06 13.48
C LYS A 20 21.64 -12.86 13.25
N VAL A 21 21.22 -11.95 12.38
CA VAL A 21 21.88 -10.68 12.13
C VAL A 21 20.84 -9.56 12.25
N VAL A 22 21.15 -8.55 13.07
CA VAL A 22 20.33 -7.33 13.17
C VAL A 22 20.61 -6.47 11.94
N LEU A 23 19.58 -6.24 11.13
CA LEU A 23 19.65 -5.37 9.95
C LEU A 23 19.41 -3.90 10.32
N TYR A 24 18.49 -3.68 11.26
CA TYR A 24 18.13 -2.34 11.73
C TYR A 24 17.64 -2.39 13.18
N GLU A 25 18.06 -1.43 13.98
CA GLU A 25 17.61 -1.24 15.35
C GLU A 25 17.36 0.23 15.62
N LEU A 26 16.20 0.54 16.20
CA LEU A 26 15.88 1.89 16.67
C LEU A 26 16.73 2.23 17.90
N GLU A 27 17.42 3.36 17.85
CA GLU A 27 18.16 3.87 19.01
C GLU A 27 17.25 4.11 20.22
N GLN A 28 16.03 4.57 19.96
CA GLN A 28 15.01 4.81 20.98
C GLN A 28 13.64 4.39 20.45
N ASN A 29 13.11 3.28 20.98
CA ASN A 29 11.71 2.92 20.80
C ASN A 29 10.96 3.09 22.12
N ARG A 30 9.91 3.89 22.12
CA ARG A 30 9.13 4.24 23.31
C ARG A 30 7.73 3.61 23.24
N ALA A 31 6.92 3.79 24.28
CA ALA A 31 5.56 3.26 24.34
C ALA A 31 4.65 3.74 23.17
N TYR A 32 4.96 4.87 22.57
CA TYR A 32 4.20 5.49 21.46
C TYR A 32 4.88 5.38 20.09
N GLY A 33 5.94 4.62 19.99
CA GLY A 33 6.71 4.45 18.75
C GLY A 33 8.12 5.06 18.82
N PRO A 34 8.80 5.17 17.67
CA PRO A 34 8.29 5.02 16.30
C PRO A 34 7.90 3.61 15.88
N GLY A 35 8.57 2.56 16.33
CA GLY A 35 8.32 1.18 15.96
C GLY A 35 8.66 0.82 14.49
N VAL A 36 9.04 -0.44 14.27
CA VAL A 36 9.38 -1.00 12.95
C VAL A 36 8.76 -2.39 12.79
N GLY A 37 8.50 -2.84 11.54
CA GLY A 37 7.98 -4.20 11.32
C GLY A 37 7.39 -4.45 9.95
N ALA A 38 6.76 -5.60 9.77
CA ALA A 38 6.17 -6.04 8.50
C ALA A 38 7.20 -6.00 7.35
N VAL A 39 8.31 -6.68 7.55
CA VAL A 39 9.44 -6.72 6.62
C VAL A 39 9.15 -7.63 5.41
N SER A 40 9.65 -7.22 4.26
CA SER A 40 9.60 -7.97 3.01
C SER A 40 10.97 -7.93 2.32
N TYR A 41 11.44 -9.07 1.83
CA TYR A 41 12.67 -9.17 1.02
C TYR A 41 12.39 -8.82 -0.45
N SER A 42 13.37 -8.21 -1.11
CA SER A 42 13.42 -8.13 -2.56
C SER A 42 13.73 -9.50 -3.17
N HIS A 43 13.11 -9.83 -4.30
CA HIS A 43 13.37 -11.06 -5.03
C HIS A 43 14.65 -11.01 -5.90
N THR A 44 15.18 -9.81 -6.14
CA THR A 44 16.28 -9.56 -7.08
C THR A 44 17.47 -8.87 -6.45
N ASN A 45 17.24 -8.10 -5.39
CA ASN A 45 18.27 -7.32 -4.71
C ASN A 45 18.44 -7.85 -3.27
N ASN A 46 19.65 -7.75 -2.73
CA ASN A 46 19.91 -8.09 -1.33
C ASN A 46 19.49 -6.91 -0.42
N GLU A 47 18.18 -6.65 -0.38
CA GLU A 47 17.60 -5.56 0.39
C GLU A 47 16.22 -5.93 0.94
N VAL A 48 15.87 -5.35 2.07
CA VAL A 48 14.55 -5.48 2.69
C VAL A 48 13.86 -4.14 2.74
N VAL A 49 12.52 -4.14 2.69
CA VAL A 49 11.69 -2.98 2.99
C VAL A 49 10.77 -3.31 4.17
N PHE A 50 10.54 -2.34 5.04
CA PHE A 50 9.67 -2.50 6.20
C PHE A 50 8.94 -1.21 6.56
N ILE A 51 7.90 -1.33 7.39
CA ILE A 51 7.21 -0.19 7.99
C ILE A 51 8.11 0.43 9.06
N HIS A 52 8.25 1.75 9.02
CA HIS A 52 8.90 2.55 10.05
C HIS A 52 7.91 3.66 10.50
N GLY A 53 7.69 3.80 11.79
CA GLY A 53 6.95 4.94 12.33
C GLY A 53 7.80 6.22 12.23
N LEU A 54 7.16 7.38 12.27
CA LEU A 54 7.88 8.65 12.22
C LEU A 54 8.75 8.83 13.47
N LEU A 55 9.97 9.33 13.29
CA LEU A 55 10.94 9.52 14.39
C LEU A 55 10.48 10.53 15.46
N ASN A 56 9.56 11.42 15.11
CA ASN A 56 8.97 12.43 15.99
C ASN A 56 7.76 11.94 16.79
N CYS A 57 7.60 10.62 16.97
CA CYS A 57 6.51 10.07 17.80
C CYS A 57 6.64 10.51 19.26
N THR A 58 5.54 10.99 19.82
CA THR A 58 5.39 11.41 21.23
C THR A 58 4.07 10.88 21.79
N GLN A 59 3.81 11.12 23.07
CA GLN A 59 2.52 10.74 23.68
C GLN A 59 1.33 11.43 23.00
N ASP A 60 1.49 12.71 22.63
CA ASP A 60 0.45 13.52 21.98
C ASP A 60 0.37 13.28 20.46
N ASN A 61 1.40 12.67 19.88
CA ASN A 61 1.51 12.38 18.47
C ASN A 61 2.09 10.97 18.23
N PRO A 62 1.36 9.91 18.61
CA PRO A 62 1.87 8.56 18.65
C PRO A 62 2.00 7.93 17.25
N TYR A 63 2.52 6.70 17.24
CA TYR A 63 2.49 5.83 16.07
C TYR A 63 1.05 5.55 15.62
N GLU A 64 0.73 5.94 14.38
CA GLU A 64 -0.60 5.78 13.78
C GLU A 64 -0.50 5.32 12.32
N GLN A 65 -1.63 4.85 11.75
CA GLN A 65 -1.66 4.33 10.38
C GLN A 65 -1.25 5.37 9.33
N TRP A 66 -1.50 6.63 9.57
CA TRP A 66 -1.14 7.76 8.71
C TRP A 66 0.21 8.41 9.09
N ARG A 67 0.95 7.80 10.02
CA ARG A 67 2.26 8.26 10.52
C ARG A 67 3.32 7.18 10.36
N ARG A 68 3.43 6.65 9.15
CA ARG A 68 4.37 5.58 8.77
C ARG A 68 5.06 5.93 7.47
N THR A 69 6.22 5.32 7.24
CA THR A 69 6.99 5.39 5.99
C THR A 69 7.61 4.05 5.68
N GLY A 70 7.98 3.81 4.44
CA GLY A 70 8.76 2.66 4.01
C GLY A 70 10.25 2.94 4.18
N VAL A 71 10.96 2.04 4.85
CA VAL A 71 12.41 2.11 4.97
C VAL A 71 13.05 0.88 4.36
N ILE A 72 14.10 1.09 3.57
CA ILE A 72 14.90 0.05 2.92
C ILE A 72 16.22 -0.07 3.66
N ILE A 73 16.68 -1.30 3.90
CA ILE A 73 18.03 -1.63 4.35
C ILE A 73 18.65 -2.60 3.35
N LYS A 74 19.87 -2.30 2.92
CA LYS A 74 20.69 -3.24 2.15
C LYS A 74 21.39 -4.22 3.09
N ASP A 75 21.45 -5.47 2.70
CA ASP A 75 22.03 -6.56 3.51
C ASP A 75 23.51 -6.35 3.87
N ASP A 76 24.25 -5.68 3.01
CA ASP A 76 25.68 -5.34 3.18
C ASP A 76 25.88 -4.00 3.90
N GLN A 77 24.80 -3.26 4.22
CA GLN A 77 24.83 -1.98 4.92
C GLN A 77 23.83 -1.94 6.09
N PRO A 78 23.96 -2.85 7.09
CA PRO A 78 23.08 -2.84 8.26
C PRO A 78 23.14 -1.51 8.99
N GLY A 79 22.00 -1.06 9.52
CA GLY A 79 21.90 0.19 10.27
C GLY A 79 21.88 1.46 9.42
N GLN A 80 21.92 1.36 8.08
CA GLN A 80 21.87 2.51 7.18
C GLN A 80 20.49 2.60 6.50
N PRO A 81 19.51 3.30 7.10
CA PRO A 81 18.16 3.39 6.57
C PRO A 81 18.11 4.29 5.33
N ILE A 82 17.40 3.81 4.31
CA ILE A 82 17.02 4.57 3.12
C ILE A 82 15.52 4.82 3.21
N PHE A 83 15.11 6.07 3.40
CA PHE A 83 13.70 6.44 3.37
C PHE A 83 13.19 6.34 1.93
N MET A 84 12.26 5.43 1.70
CA MET A 84 11.74 5.13 0.38
C MET A 84 10.82 6.26 -0.11
N ASP A 85 9.73 6.50 0.60
CA ASP A 85 8.73 7.50 0.25
C ASP A 85 9.05 8.85 0.90
N ALA A 86 8.99 9.92 0.11
CA ALA A 86 8.97 11.27 0.63
C ALA A 86 7.63 11.55 1.33
N ARG A 87 7.66 12.40 2.35
CA ARG A 87 6.46 12.84 3.06
C ARG A 87 6.36 14.36 3.07
N ASP A 88 5.19 14.88 2.68
CA ASP A 88 4.87 16.31 2.73
C ASP A 88 3.41 16.53 3.16
N ILE A 89 3.21 17.08 4.36
CA ILE A 89 1.89 17.42 4.90
C ILE A 89 1.62 18.93 4.89
N SER A 90 2.48 19.71 4.23
CA SER A 90 2.41 21.17 4.14
C SER A 90 1.93 21.61 2.76
N PHE A 91 0.77 22.28 2.71
CA PHE A 91 0.27 22.81 1.43
C PHE A 91 1.11 24.02 0.95
N PRO A 92 1.41 24.14 -0.36
CA PRO A 92 1.10 23.22 -1.46
C PRO A 92 1.95 21.94 -1.40
N PHE A 93 1.30 20.77 -1.56
CA PHE A 93 1.96 19.47 -1.43
C PHE A 93 2.91 19.20 -2.59
N THR A 94 3.98 18.46 -2.31
CA THR A 94 5.00 18.09 -3.31
C THR A 94 4.53 16.90 -4.13
N VAL A 95 4.56 17.01 -5.47
CA VAL A 95 4.26 15.91 -6.40
C VAL A 95 5.26 14.77 -6.18
N GLY A 96 4.76 13.55 -6.04
CA GLY A 96 5.57 12.35 -5.78
C GLY A 96 5.87 12.09 -4.31
N ALA A 97 5.57 13.05 -3.41
CA ALA A 97 5.56 12.82 -1.97
C ALA A 97 4.17 12.35 -1.50
N LEU A 98 4.15 11.59 -0.43
CA LEU A 98 2.91 11.17 0.25
C LEU A 98 2.59 12.10 1.41
N ARG A 99 1.32 12.17 1.81
CA ARG A 99 0.83 13.00 2.92
C ARG A 99 0.40 12.17 4.12
N GLY A 100 0.73 10.89 4.12
CA GLY A 100 0.22 9.93 5.08
C GLY A 100 1.17 8.79 5.35
N GLY A 101 0.60 7.64 5.73
CA GLY A 101 1.39 6.47 6.11
C GLY A 101 1.24 5.31 5.16
N THR A 102 2.36 4.68 4.85
CA THR A 102 2.48 3.48 4.04
C THR A 102 2.64 2.23 4.89
N HIS A 103 2.10 1.10 4.47
CA HIS A 103 2.24 -0.17 5.17
C HIS A 103 2.05 -1.39 4.27
N ARG A 104 2.58 -2.55 4.71
CA ARG A 104 2.64 -3.78 3.91
C ARG A 104 3.38 -3.61 2.59
N HIS A 105 4.56 -3.06 2.69
CA HIS A 105 5.44 -2.89 1.55
C HIS A 105 5.83 -4.24 0.94
N GLU A 106 5.81 -4.31 -0.39
CA GLU A 106 6.18 -5.50 -1.15
C GLU A 106 6.91 -5.08 -2.42
N PHE A 107 8.14 -5.59 -2.62
CA PHE A 107 8.86 -5.38 -3.87
C PHE A 107 8.14 -6.05 -5.05
N SER A 108 8.16 -5.42 -6.22
CA SER A 108 7.87 -6.09 -7.48
C SER A 108 8.93 -7.16 -7.77
N GLY A 109 8.62 -8.14 -8.60
CA GLY A 109 9.56 -9.21 -8.95
C GLY A 109 10.88 -8.71 -9.55
N ASP A 110 10.86 -7.59 -10.29
CA ASP A 110 12.05 -6.95 -10.86
C ASP A 110 12.78 -6.01 -9.89
N GLY A 111 12.28 -5.83 -8.66
CA GLY A 111 12.87 -4.98 -7.62
C GLY A 111 12.85 -3.47 -7.90
N LYS A 112 12.15 -3.02 -8.95
CA LYS A 112 12.11 -1.61 -9.36
C LYS A 112 10.94 -0.84 -8.78
N TRP A 113 9.97 -1.54 -8.19
CA TRP A 113 8.76 -0.97 -7.62
C TRP A 113 8.51 -1.54 -6.24
N ILE A 114 7.90 -0.74 -5.38
CA ILE A 114 7.33 -1.19 -4.11
C ILE A 114 5.86 -0.81 -4.09
N GLY A 115 4.99 -1.79 -3.81
CA GLY A 115 3.56 -1.56 -3.58
C GLY A 115 3.25 -1.57 -2.10
N TYR A 116 2.22 -0.82 -1.70
CA TYR A 116 1.81 -0.67 -0.30
C TYR A 116 0.34 -0.28 -0.18
N THR A 117 -0.26 -0.52 0.97
CA THR A 117 -1.51 0.14 1.36
C THR A 117 -1.20 1.49 2.03
N TYR A 118 -2.16 2.43 1.99
CA TYR A 118 -1.98 3.81 2.39
C TYR A 118 -3.17 4.35 3.18
N ASN A 119 -2.88 5.21 4.17
CA ASN A 119 -3.84 6.06 4.87
C ASN A 119 -3.30 7.51 4.93
N ASP A 120 -4.16 8.49 4.70
CA ASP A 120 -3.79 9.90 4.51
C ASP A 120 -3.94 10.71 5.80
N ALA A 121 -2.90 11.47 6.20
CA ALA A 121 -2.95 12.29 7.42
C ALA A 121 -3.78 13.57 7.23
N ILE A 122 -3.81 14.15 6.02
CA ILE A 122 -4.63 15.33 5.73
C ILE A 122 -6.11 14.96 5.75
N MET A 123 -6.47 13.82 5.15
CA MET A 123 -7.85 13.30 5.20
C MET A 123 -8.25 12.89 6.61
N LYS A 124 -7.32 12.36 7.42
CA LYS A 124 -7.60 12.10 8.85
C LYS A 124 -7.91 13.38 9.62
N LYS A 125 -7.12 14.43 9.40
CA LYS A 125 -7.37 15.75 10.00
C LYS A 125 -8.73 16.34 9.55
N LEU A 126 -9.08 16.16 8.28
CA LEU A 126 -10.38 16.58 7.73
C LEU A 126 -11.52 15.78 8.39
N GLU A 127 -11.37 14.47 8.52
CA GLU A 127 -12.32 13.57 9.20
C GLU A 127 -12.55 14.02 10.65
N ASP A 128 -11.48 14.30 11.40
CA ASP A 128 -11.58 14.77 12.79
C ASP A 128 -12.28 16.14 12.92
N SER A 129 -12.14 17.00 11.94
CA SER A 129 -12.76 18.33 11.96
C SER A 129 -14.22 18.34 11.50
N THR A 130 -14.60 17.43 10.62
CA THR A 130 -15.96 17.39 10.02
C THR A 130 -16.86 16.33 10.64
N GLY A 131 -16.30 15.31 11.27
CA GLY A 131 -17.02 14.11 11.72
C GLY A 131 -17.48 13.17 10.59
N LEU A 132 -17.06 13.43 9.35
CA LEU A 132 -17.38 12.61 8.16
C LEU A 132 -16.17 11.77 7.78
N THR A 133 -16.42 10.57 7.23
CA THR A 133 -15.35 9.65 6.78
C THR A 133 -14.60 10.21 5.57
N HIS A 134 -13.31 10.46 5.73
CA HIS A 134 -12.42 10.97 4.69
C HIS A 134 -11.13 10.15 4.55
N ASN A 135 -10.61 9.59 5.66
CA ASN A 135 -9.36 8.81 5.67
C ASN A 135 -9.60 7.39 5.19
N LEU A 136 -9.88 7.24 3.91
CA LEU A 136 -10.10 5.94 3.27
C LEU A 136 -8.77 5.24 3.01
N ARG A 137 -8.73 3.92 3.30
CA ARG A 137 -7.56 3.10 2.97
C ARG A 137 -7.54 2.81 1.48
N THR A 138 -6.39 3.07 0.85
CA THR A 138 -6.16 2.82 -0.57
C THR A 138 -4.81 2.16 -0.83
N ILE A 139 -4.40 2.04 -2.08
CA ILE A 139 -3.16 1.39 -2.52
C ILE A 139 -2.33 2.36 -3.33
N GLY A 140 -1.03 2.37 -3.06
CA GLY A 140 -0.04 3.12 -3.80
C GLY A 140 1.14 2.26 -4.24
N VAL A 141 1.96 2.87 -5.07
CA VAL A 141 3.25 2.32 -5.50
C VAL A 141 4.32 3.39 -5.47
N SER A 142 5.56 2.97 -5.24
CA SER A 142 6.74 3.81 -5.42
C SER A 142 7.64 3.22 -6.48
N LYS A 143 8.20 4.06 -7.35
CA LYS A 143 9.11 3.70 -8.44
C LYS A 143 10.51 4.16 -8.12
N LYS A 144 11.47 3.23 -8.23
CA LYS A 144 12.91 3.44 -7.97
C LYS A 144 13.52 4.48 -8.92
N ASP A 145 14.64 5.05 -8.48
CA ASP A 145 15.49 5.98 -9.26
C ASP A 145 14.80 7.29 -9.67
N ASN A 146 13.85 7.74 -8.85
CA ASN A 146 13.18 9.02 -9.04
C ASN A 146 12.97 9.70 -7.67
N PRO A 147 14.03 10.26 -7.06
CA PRO A 147 13.98 10.85 -5.73
C PRO A 147 13.10 12.10 -5.70
N VAL A 148 12.45 12.30 -4.57
CA VAL A 148 11.57 13.45 -4.33
C VAL A 148 12.12 14.26 -3.17
N SER A 149 12.46 15.52 -3.47
CA SER A 149 12.94 16.48 -2.47
C SER A 149 11.77 17.25 -1.86
N VAL A 150 11.71 17.27 -0.55
CA VAL A 150 10.73 18.01 0.24
C VAL A 150 11.47 18.91 1.23
N ALA A 151 10.96 20.11 1.46
CA ALA A 151 11.48 20.98 2.50
C ALA A 151 11.23 20.34 3.88
N GLU A 152 12.30 20.04 4.60
CA GLU A 152 12.20 19.45 5.93
C GLU A 152 11.45 20.38 6.89
N SER A 153 10.51 19.84 7.63
CA SER A 153 9.83 20.57 8.69
C SER A 153 10.60 20.47 10.01
N GLN A 154 10.62 21.56 10.79
CA GLN A 154 11.29 21.59 12.09
C GLN A 154 10.75 20.51 13.08
N ASN A 155 9.53 20.08 12.89
CA ASN A 155 8.87 19.05 13.72
C ASN A 155 9.06 17.62 13.19
N GLY A 156 9.80 17.41 12.09
CA GLY A 156 10.08 16.09 11.52
C GLY A 156 8.90 15.42 10.81
N GLU A 157 7.85 16.17 10.44
CA GLU A 157 6.71 15.62 9.68
C GLU A 157 6.99 15.54 8.18
N ASN A 158 7.81 16.43 7.63
CA ASN A 158 8.17 16.47 6.23
C ASN A 158 9.62 16.02 6.03
N PHE A 159 9.85 15.17 5.05
CA PHE A 159 11.18 14.67 4.67
C PHE A 159 11.22 14.18 3.23
N SER A 160 12.39 14.20 2.64
CA SER A 160 12.66 13.70 1.29
C SER A 160 12.69 12.19 1.24
N GLY A 161 12.47 11.60 0.06
CA GLY A 161 12.51 10.16 -0.18
C GLY A 161 13.22 9.82 -1.48
N GLU A 162 13.73 8.60 -1.58
CA GLU A 162 14.53 8.16 -2.71
C GLU A 162 13.67 7.68 -3.90
N TRP A 163 12.38 7.48 -3.71
CA TRP A 163 11.48 6.92 -4.73
C TRP A 163 10.26 7.81 -4.93
N PHE A 164 9.83 7.98 -6.18
CA PHE A 164 8.59 8.69 -6.53
C PHE A 164 7.39 7.83 -6.18
N SER A 165 6.45 8.39 -5.44
CA SER A 165 5.27 7.71 -4.93
C SER A 165 3.99 8.23 -5.59
N SER A 166 3.03 7.32 -5.87
CA SER A 166 1.70 7.69 -6.36
C SER A 166 0.66 6.69 -5.87
N LEU A 167 -0.55 7.17 -5.56
CA LEU A 167 -1.69 6.30 -5.32
C LEU A 167 -2.24 5.80 -6.65
N VAL A 168 -2.55 4.51 -6.74
CA VAL A 168 -3.02 3.89 -7.99
C VAL A 168 -4.45 3.37 -7.91
N VAL A 169 -5.05 3.34 -6.71
CA VAL A 169 -6.43 2.92 -6.50
C VAL A 169 -7.27 4.10 -6.06
N LYS A 170 -8.36 4.35 -6.79
CA LYS A 170 -9.36 5.36 -6.45
C LYS A 170 -10.37 4.80 -5.46
N VAL A 171 -10.60 5.52 -4.38
CA VAL A 171 -11.60 5.20 -3.36
C VAL A 171 -12.52 6.39 -3.15
N VAL A 172 -13.79 6.12 -2.79
CA VAL A 172 -14.81 7.14 -2.53
C VAL A 172 -15.55 6.81 -1.23
N PRO A 173 -16.00 7.81 -0.44
CA PRO A 173 -16.66 7.54 0.84
C PRO A 173 -17.97 6.75 0.69
N ASN A 174 -18.72 6.99 -0.39
CA ASN A 174 -20.03 6.41 -0.64
C ASN A 174 -20.06 5.82 -2.05
N PRO A 175 -19.62 4.56 -2.25
CA PRO A 175 -19.70 3.89 -3.54
C PRO A 175 -21.14 3.82 -4.05
N VAL A 176 -21.33 4.06 -5.33
CA VAL A 176 -22.66 3.91 -5.97
C VAL A 176 -23.02 2.41 -6.01
N PRO A 177 -24.21 2.02 -5.50
CA PRO A 177 -24.63 0.62 -5.51
C PRO A 177 -24.57 -0.01 -6.91
N GLY A 178 -23.98 -1.21 -7.01
CA GLY A 178 -23.80 -1.95 -8.27
C GLY A 178 -22.68 -1.45 -9.17
N SER A 179 -22.01 -0.34 -8.83
CA SER A 179 -20.84 0.16 -9.58
C SER A 179 -19.53 -0.53 -9.17
N ASP A 180 -18.45 -0.20 -9.86
CA ASP A 180 -17.08 -0.64 -9.49
C ASP A 180 -16.38 0.31 -8.51
N GLU A 181 -17.08 1.31 -7.98
CA GLU A 181 -16.54 2.17 -6.93
C GLU A 181 -16.35 1.41 -5.62
N ILE A 182 -15.33 1.79 -4.88
CA ILE A 182 -14.98 1.17 -3.60
C ILE A 182 -14.71 2.24 -2.54
N SER A 183 -15.01 1.91 -1.28
CA SER A 183 -14.70 2.76 -0.12
C SER A 183 -13.39 2.38 0.56
N ARG A 184 -12.83 1.21 0.23
CA ARG A 184 -11.60 0.70 0.85
C ARG A 184 -10.90 -0.27 -0.08
N ALA A 185 -9.57 -0.24 -0.07
CA ALA A 185 -8.73 -1.24 -0.72
C ALA A 185 -7.68 -1.79 0.26
N ALA A 186 -7.52 -3.11 0.30
CA ALA A 186 -6.54 -3.79 1.17
C ALA A 186 -6.27 -5.22 0.66
N GLY A 187 -5.35 -5.95 1.33
CA GLY A 187 -5.05 -7.33 0.97
C GLY A 187 -4.41 -7.47 -0.41
N ASP A 188 -3.62 -6.50 -0.79
CA ASP A 188 -3.03 -6.37 -2.11
C ASP A 188 -1.73 -7.14 -2.28
N SER A 189 -1.41 -7.50 -3.52
CA SER A 189 -0.11 -8.03 -3.95
C SER A 189 0.16 -7.72 -5.42
N TRP A 190 1.42 -7.88 -5.84
CA TRP A 190 1.79 -7.81 -7.25
C TRP A 190 1.18 -8.96 -8.05
N VAL A 191 0.75 -8.68 -9.27
CA VAL A 191 0.28 -9.69 -10.22
C VAL A 191 1.47 -10.20 -11.02
N GLY A 192 1.78 -11.50 -10.85
CA GLY A 192 2.93 -12.13 -11.47
C GLY A 192 4.27 -11.52 -11.04
N HIS A 193 5.35 -12.09 -11.54
CA HIS A 193 6.70 -11.55 -11.36
C HIS A 193 6.87 -10.18 -12.04
N SER A 194 6.31 -10.02 -13.25
CA SER A 194 6.45 -8.81 -14.07
C SER A 194 5.12 -8.21 -14.51
N GLY A 195 4.00 -8.74 -14.05
CA GLY A 195 2.65 -8.41 -14.52
C GLY A 195 1.96 -9.62 -15.15
N TYR A 196 0.86 -9.39 -15.84
CA TYR A 196 0.11 -10.38 -16.61
C TYR A 196 0.18 -10.08 -18.13
N LEU A 197 0.03 -11.13 -18.93
CA LEU A 197 0.10 -11.01 -20.39
C LEU A 197 -1.26 -10.57 -20.95
N LYS A 198 -1.31 -9.45 -21.67
CA LYS A 198 -2.51 -8.99 -22.39
C LYS A 198 -2.72 -9.74 -23.70
N SER A 199 -3.92 -9.60 -24.27
CA SER A 199 -4.27 -10.21 -25.57
C SER A 199 -3.41 -9.74 -26.75
N ASP A 200 -2.84 -8.54 -26.66
CA ASP A 200 -1.90 -7.98 -27.65
C ASP A 200 -0.45 -8.46 -27.48
N GLY A 201 -0.21 -9.34 -26.50
CA GLY A 201 1.12 -9.87 -26.19
C GLY A 201 1.97 -8.98 -25.29
N ALA A 202 1.50 -7.79 -24.92
CA ALA A 202 2.22 -6.91 -24.01
C ALA A 202 2.02 -7.36 -22.54
N THR A 203 3.07 -7.19 -21.72
CA THR A 203 2.97 -7.40 -20.27
C THR A 203 2.43 -6.15 -19.59
N GLN A 204 1.42 -6.32 -18.73
CA GLN A 204 0.81 -5.25 -17.96
C GLN A 204 1.17 -5.41 -16.48
N ARG A 205 1.86 -4.43 -15.92
CA ARG A 205 2.10 -4.33 -14.48
C ARG A 205 0.78 -4.05 -13.75
N ALA A 206 0.51 -4.78 -12.69
CA ALA A 206 -0.74 -4.63 -11.95
C ALA A 206 -0.60 -5.04 -10.49
N ARG A 207 -1.53 -4.55 -9.65
CA ARG A 207 -1.78 -5.08 -8.30
C ARG A 207 -3.19 -5.62 -8.21
N ALA A 208 -3.35 -6.76 -7.56
CA ALA A 208 -4.66 -7.32 -7.23
C ALA A 208 -4.93 -7.13 -5.72
N PHE A 209 -6.18 -6.91 -5.35
CA PHE A 209 -6.54 -6.54 -3.99
C PHE A 209 -8.02 -6.86 -3.68
N ILE A 210 -8.39 -6.73 -2.40
CA ILE A 210 -9.80 -6.74 -1.96
C ILE A 210 -10.30 -5.30 -1.86
N GLY A 211 -11.40 -5.00 -2.56
CA GLY A 211 -12.09 -3.71 -2.53
C GLY A 211 -13.46 -3.82 -1.90
N SER A 212 -13.78 -2.93 -0.95
CA SER A 212 -15.12 -2.85 -0.33
C SER A 212 -16.04 -1.99 -1.19
N THR A 213 -17.07 -2.59 -1.78
CA THR A 213 -18.06 -1.94 -2.64
C THR A 213 -19.49 -2.13 -2.09
N ILE A 214 -20.47 -1.56 -2.77
CA ILE A 214 -21.90 -1.76 -2.47
C ILE A 214 -22.54 -2.56 -3.61
N GLY A 215 -23.12 -3.71 -3.29
CA GLY A 215 -23.87 -4.52 -4.24
C GLY A 215 -25.14 -3.84 -4.75
N GLU A 216 -25.74 -4.36 -5.82
CA GLU A 216 -27.04 -3.86 -6.32
C GLU A 216 -28.16 -3.93 -5.27
N ASN A 217 -28.04 -4.85 -4.31
CA ASN A 217 -28.93 -4.99 -3.16
C ASN A 217 -28.76 -3.92 -2.08
N GLY A 218 -27.78 -3.01 -2.23
CA GLY A 218 -27.46 -1.96 -1.27
C GLY A 218 -26.58 -2.42 -0.09
N GLU A 219 -26.18 -3.69 -0.04
CA GLU A 219 -25.34 -4.24 1.02
C GLU A 219 -23.85 -4.09 0.68
N GLN A 220 -23.03 -3.82 1.71
CA GLN A 220 -21.58 -3.79 1.52
C GLN A 220 -21.05 -5.19 1.27
N VAL A 221 -20.17 -5.33 0.29
CA VAL A 221 -19.49 -6.58 -0.06
C VAL A 221 -18.04 -6.33 -0.42
N ASP A 222 -17.17 -7.24 -0.02
CA ASP A 222 -15.76 -7.23 -0.38
C ASP A 222 -15.52 -8.12 -1.60
N GLU A 223 -14.94 -7.55 -2.65
CA GLU A 223 -14.73 -8.21 -3.93
C GLU A 223 -13.25 -8.16 -4.35
N VAL A 224 -12.84 -9.06 -5.24
CA VAL A 224 -11.50 -9.02 -5.84
C VAL A 224 -11.46 -7.96 -6.93
N TYR A 225 -10.46 -7.11 -6.85
CA TYR A 225 -10.15 -6.06 -7.82
C TYR A 225 -8.73 -6.22 -8.36
N ILE A 226 -8.50 -5.61 -9.51
CA ILE A 226 -7.17 -5.42 -10.08
C ILE A 226 -7.01 -3.97 -10.53
N VAL A 227 -5.81 -3.42 -10.41
CA VAL A 227 -5.44 -2.13 -10.97
C VAL A 227 -4.23 -2.27 -11.87
N ASP A 228 -4.38 -1.85 -13.14
CA ASP A 228 -3.30 -1.75 -14.11
C ASP A 228 -2.51 -0.48 -13.83
N ILE A 229 -1.18 -0.59 -13.77
CA ILE A 229 -0.27 0.50 -13.40
C ILE A 229 0.50 0.92 -14.66
N PRO A 230 0.47 2.20 -15.04
CA PRO A 230 1.26 2.72 -16.15
C PRO A 230 2.77 2.69 -15.81
N GLU A 231 3.62 2.62 -16.82
CA GLU A 231 5.07 2.65 -16.60
C GLU A 231 5.54 4.03 -16.09
N ASP A 232 4.89 5.10 -16.53
CA ASP A 232 5.13 6.45 -16.02
C ASP A 232 4.02 6.88 -15.07
N ILE A 233 4.35 6.94 -13.78
CA ILE A 233 3.43 7.36 -12.71
C ILE A 233 3.55 8.84 -12.34
N THR A 234 4.35 9.61 -13.08
CA THR A 234 4.57 11.04 -12.81
C THR A 234 3.57 11.95 -13.52
N ILE A 235 2.80 11.39 -14.47
CA ILE A 235 1.83 12.15 -15.26
C ILE A 235 0.47 12.12 -14.55
N PRO A 236 -0.10 13.29 -14.18
CA PRO A 236 -1.41 13.33 -13.53
C PRO A 236 -2.52 12.80 -14.43
N GLY A 237 -3.49 12.10 -13.83
CA GLY A 237 -4.70 11.63 -14.48
C GLY A 237 -5.79 12.69 -14.51
N GLU A 238 -6.95 12.38 -13.93
CA GLU A 238 -8.10 13.29 -13.88
C GLU A 238 -7.96 14.42 -12.86
N ALA A 239 -7.08 14.24 -11.86
CA ALA A 239 -6.84 15.20 -10.77
C ALA A 239 -5.38 15.18 -10.33
N ALA A 240 -5.01 16.04 -9.39
CA ALA A 240 -3.64 16.20 -8.90
C ALA A 240 -3.12 14.92 -8.21
N LEU A 241 -1.90 14.50 -8.58
CA LEU A 241 -1.23 13.32 -7.99
C LEU A 241 -0.98 13.49 -6.49
N GLU A 242 -0.72 14.71 -6.05
CA GLU A 242 -0.47 15.08 -4.65
C GLU A 242 -1.76 15.32 -3.85
N GLY A 243 -2.93 15.36 -4.53
CA GLY A 243 -4.22 15.67 -3.92
C GLY A 243 -4.36 17.13 -3.50
N THR A 244 -5.38 17.42 -2.69
CA THR A 244 -5.65 18.74 -2.15
C THR A 244 -5.92 18.65 -0.64
N GLU A 245 -6.20 19.78 0.02
CA GLU A 245 -6.58 19.78 1.44
C GLU A 245 -7.91 19.06 1.72
N THR A 246 -8.72 18.81 0.69
CA THR A 246 -10.04 18.17 0.81
C THR A 246 -10.19 16.88 0.00
N ASN A 247 -9.22 16.54 -0.84
CA ASN A 247 -9.27 15.34 -1.68
C ASN A 247 -7.98 14.53 -1.55
N LEU A 248 -8.14 13.20 -1.56
CA LEU A 248 -7.02 12.26 -1.66
C LEU A 248 -6.16 12.52 -2.90
N PRO A 249 -4.88 12.17 -2.88
CA PRO A 249 -4.06 12.02 -4.06
C PRO A 249 -4.75 11.16 -5.12
N ALA A 250 -4.68 11.57 -6.39
CA ALA A 250 -5.35 10.91 -7.50
C ALA A 250 -4.40 9.96 -8.25
N PRO A 251 -4.93 8.89 -8.89
CA PRO A 251 -4.14 8.00 -9.71
C PRO A 251 -3.53 8.68 -10.93
N PRO A 252 -2.34 8.23 -11.38
CA PRO A 252 -1.68 8.72 -12.59
C PRO A 252 -2.46 8.36 -13.85
N LYS A 253 -2.19 9.09 -14.92
CA LYS A 253 -2.78 8.85 -16.24
C LYS A 253 -2.45 7.44 -16.73
N GLY A 254 -3.47 6.74 -17.23
CA GLY A 254 -3.34 5.37 -17.73
C GLY A 254 -3.59 4.29 -16.68
N THR A 255 -3.81 4.65 -15.43
CA THR A 255 -4.29 3.70 -14.40
C THR A 255 -5.68 3.20 -14.74
N ARG A 256 -5.92 1.89 -14.61
CA ARG A 256 -7.23 1.28 -14.87
C ARG A 256 -7.59 0.29 -13.76
N GLN A 257 -8.58 0.66 -12.95
CA GLN A 257 -9.14 -0.18 -11.89
C GLN A 257 -10.35 -0.96 -12.42
N ARG A 258 -10.48 -2.24 -12.05
CA ARG A 258 -11.57 -3.14 -12.45
C ARG A 258 -11.93 -4.10 -11.33
N ARG A 259 -13.23 -4.41 -11.19
CA ARG A 259 -13.71 -5.51 -10.35
C ARG A 259 -13.62 -6.82 -11.11
N LEU A 260 -13.22 -7.91 -10.45
CA LEU A 260 -13.08 -9.24 -11.03
C LEU A 260 -14.14 -10.22 -10.51
N THR A 261 -14.64 -10.04 -9.29
CA THR A 261 -15.67 -10.91 -8.70
C THR A 261 -16.97 -10.15 -8.44
N TYR A 262 -18.10 -10.85 -8.46
CA TYR A 262 -19.43 -10.29 -8.30
C TYR A 262 -20.25 -11.24 -7.40
N THR A 263 -19.94 -11.24 -6.10
CA THR A 263 -20.49 -12.21 -5.15
C THR A 263 -21.70 -11.71 -4.37
N ALA A 264 -22.11 -10.45 -4.55
CA ALA A 264 -23.19 -9.81 -3.79
C ALA A 264 -24.50 -10.61 -3.73
N ASN A 265 -24.81 -11.38 -4.77
CA ASN A 265 -26.01 -12.22 -4.86
C ASN A 265 -25.75 -13.70 -4.51
N ASN A 266 -24.55 -14.07 -4.09
CA ASN A 266 -24.24 -15.41 -3.64
C ASN A 266 -24.88 -15.68 -2.27
N LYS A 267 -25.09 -16.95 -1.94
CA LYS A 267 -25.59 -17.38 -0.63
C LYS A 267 -24.71 -16.89 0.54
N TYR A 268 -23.41 -16.85 0.32
CA TYR A 268 -22.39 -16.34 1.25
C TYR A 268 -21.48 -15.36 0.51
N PRO A 269 -21.87 -14.09 0.41
CA PRO A 269 -21.14 -13.10 -0.37
C PRO A 269 -19.80 -12.71 0.25
N GLY A 270 -18.93 -12.17 -0.58
CA GLY A 270 -17.67 -11.55 -0.19
C GLY A 270 -16.44 -12.42 -0.38
N CYS A 271 -15.35 -11.72 -0.65
CA CYS A 271 -13.99 -12.26 -0.75
C CYS A 271 -13.14 -11.72 0.40
N GLU A 272 -12.12 -12.46 0.81
CA GLU A 272 -11.29 -12.06 1.94
C GLU A 272 -9.81 -12.47 1.77
N GLY A 273 -8.98 -12.00 2.69
CA GLY A 273 -7.58 -12.35 2.77
C GLY A 273 -6.68 -11.45 1.92
N ILE A 274 -5.58 -12.02 1.48
CA ILE A 274 -4.63 -11.37 0.57
C ILE A 274 -4.78 -12.04 -0.79
N VAL A 275 -5.03 -11.25 -1.83
CA VAL A 275 -5.02 -11.76 -3.20
C VAL A 275 -3.60 -12.11 -3.59
N ARG A 276 -3.36 -13.31 -4.09
CA ARG A 276 -2.06 -13.79 -4.57
C ARG A 276 -2.15 -14.18 -6.03
N SER A 277 -1.04 -14.07 -6.76
CA SER A 277 -1.00 -14.46 -8.15
C SER A 277 -0.08 -15.65 -8.39
N SER A 278 -0.32 -16.37 -9.50
CA SER A 278 0.68 -17.26 -10.08
C SER A 278 1.92 -16.46 -10.51
N PHE A 279 3.08 -17.12 -10.60
CA PHE A 279 4.34 -16.48 -10.99
C PHE A 279 4.25 -15.76 -12.35
N GLY A 280 3.58 -16.35 -13.33
CA GLY A 280 3.35 -15.78 -14.65
C GLY A 280 2.18 -14.78 -14.73
N GLY A 281 1.50 -14.50 -13.62
CA GLY A 281 0.39 -13.54 -13.56
C GLY A 281 -0.91 -14.00 -14.24
N SER A 282 -1.01 -15.24 -14.68
CA SER A 282 -2.19 -15.75 -15.43
C SER A 282 -3.41 -16.02 -14.56
N MET A 283 -3.21 -16.23 -13.26
CA MET A 283 -4.28 -16.56 -12.29
C MET A 283 -4.06 -15.80 -10.98
N LEU A 284 -5.15 -15.40 -10.36
CA LEU A 284 -5.21 -14.81 -9.02
C LEU A 284 -5.92 -15.79 -8.08
N ALA A 285 -5.42 -15.95 -6.86
CA ALA A 285 -6.03 -16.76 -5.82
C ALA A 285 -6.55 -15.86 -4.69
N TYR A 286 -7.72 -16.18 -4.17
CA TYR A 286 -8.39 -15.45 -3.09
C TYR A 286 -9.20 -16.41 -2.22
N ILE A 287 -9.64 -15.97 -1.06
CA ILE A 287 -10.49 -16.75 -0.15
C ILE A 287 -11.93 -16.25 -0.29
N ALA A 288 -12.87 -17.16 -0.40
CA ALA A 288 -14.31 -16.92 -0.31
C ALA A 288 -15.00 -18.11 0.33
N LYS A 289 -16.29 -18.00 0.62
CA LYS A 289 -17.11 -19.11 1.14
C LYS A 289 -17.80 -19.82 -0.01
N ASP A 290 -17.84 -21.15 0.08
CA ASP A 290 -18.64 -22.02 -0.80
C ASP A 290 -20.12 -22.06 -0.35
N ASP A 291 -20.95 -22.80 -1.08
CA ASP A 291 -22.39 -22.97 -0.79
C ASP A 291 -22.69 -23.67 0.55
N HIS A 292 -21.68 -24.22 1.21
CA HIS A 292 -21.75 -24.86 2.53
C HIS A 292 -21.23 -23.95 3.65
N ASN A 293 -20.93 -22.66 3.36
CA ASN A 293 -20.36 -21.69 4.32
C ASN A 293 -18.92 -22.06 4.78
N ILE A 294 -18.21 -22.82 3.96
CA ILE A 294 -16.83 -23.22 4.24
C ILE A 294 -15.90 -22.32 3.45
N LYS A 295 -14.88 -21.76 4.10
CA LYS A 295 -13.84 -20.98 3.44
C LYS A 295 -12.99 -21.88 2.55
N GLN A 296 -12.90 -21.50 1.28
CA GLN A 296 -12.13 -22.18 0.25
C GLN A 296 -11.20 -21.18 -0.46
N ILE A 297 -10.20 -21.72 -1.16
CA ILE A 297 -9.36 -20.95 -2.07
C ILE A 297 -9.94 -21.06 -3.47
N PHE A 298 -10.30 -19.91 -4.02
CA PHE A 298 -10.76 -19.78 -5.39
C PHE A 298 -9.68 -19.15 -6.26
N SER A 299 -9.79 -19.33 -7.56
CA SER A 299 -8.92 -18.66 -8.52
C SER A 299 -9.72 -17.97 -9.62
N ILE A 300 -9.17 -16.89 -10.14
CA ILE A 300 -9.77 -16.09 -11.21
C ILE A 300 -8.67 -15.54 -12.12
N SER A 301 -9.00 -15.36 -13.40
CA SER A 301 -8.14 -14.66 -14.36
C SER A 301 -8.02 -13.16 -14.02
N PRO A 302 -6.89 -12.51 -14.31
CA PRO A 302 -6.75 -11.05 -14.21
C PRO A 302 -7.50 -10.26 -15.29
N TRP A 303 -8.18 -10.95 -16.23
CA TRP A 303 -8.97 -10.37 -17.34
C TRP A 303 -10.40 -9.99 -16.96
#